data_04e5885628cc5fcb51ae01f0a295ec07
#
_entry.id   04e5885628cc5fcb51ae01f0a295ec07
#
_cell.length_a   1.000
_cell.length_b   1.000
_cell.length_c   1.000
_cell.angle_alpha   90.00
_cell.angle_beta   90.00
_cell.angle_gamma   90.00
#
_symmetry.space_group_name_H-M   'P 1'
#
loop_
_entity.id
_entity.type
_entity.pdbx_description
1 polymer ?
#
loop_
_entity_poly.entity_id
_entity_poly.type
_entity_poly.pdbx_seq_one_letter_code
_entity_poly.pdbx_strand_id
1 'polypeptide(L)'
;MKKGFTVTELVVMIVVLAVLLGLTAPKFIALSRKAAEGNTKHKLVQMRSAIAAYYGEHQGMYPTDDLSSLVPQYIEQIPQVRVPGYPPTAHVSNGTYEQAYTKTGGWAYVSDPQDPRFGDLFVNVDKHDSYGKHWTLH
;
A
#
# COMPACT_ATOMS: atom_id res chain seq x y z
N MET A 1 -8.92 27.79 49.40
CA MET A 1 -7.66 28.29 48.85
C MET A 1 -7.33 27.56 47.58
N LYS A 2 -7.15 28.26 46.48
CA LYS A 2 -6.67 27.64 45.22
C LYS A 2 -5.16 27.46 45.37
N LYS A 3 -4.69 26.22 45.47
CA LYS A 3 -3.25 25.93 45.49
C LYS A 3 -2.77 26.05 44.03
N GLY A 4 -1.91 27.02 43.75
CA GLY A 4 -1.25 27.15 42.47
C GLY A 4 -0.15 26.11 42.33
N PHE A 5 0.12 25.67 41.09
CA PHE A 5 1.25 24.80 40.77
C PHE A 5 2.58 25.48 41.11
N THR A 6 3.48 24.73 41.74
CA THR A 6 4.84 25.20 41.93
C THR A 6 5.66 25.05 40.64
N VAL A 7 6.66 25.90 40.45
CA VAL A 7 7.57 25.81 39.29
C VAL A 7 8.26 24.43 39.25
N THR A 8 8.59 23.90 40.40
CA THR A 8 9.23 22.57 40.54
C THR A 8 8.30 21.43 40.03
N GLU A 9 7.00 21.48 40.38
CA GLU A 9 6.01 20.51 39.86
C GLU A 9 5.87 20.60 38.35
N LEU A 10 5.88 21.79 37.78
CA LEU A 10 5.83 21.98 36.34
C LEU A 10 7.05 21.39 35.63
N VAL A 11 8.24 21.62 36.17
CA VAL A 11 9.50 21.07 35.63
C VAL A 11 9.49 19.56 35.66
N VAL A 12 9.09 18.96 36.79
CA VAL A 12 8.98 17.49 36.92
C VAL A 12 7.98 16.91 35.92
N MET A 13 6.83 17.56 35.73
CA MET A 13 5.84 17.13 34.71
C MET A 13 6.42 17.15 33.30
N ILE A 14 7.14 18.22 32.93
CA ILE A 14 7.74 18.31 31.58
C ILE A 14 8.80 17.22 31.38
N VAL A 15 9.63 16.95 32.39
CA VAL A 15 10.66 15.89 32.31
C VAL A 15 10.00 14.50 32.14
N VAL A 16 8.97 14.19 32.93
CA VAL A 16 8.24 12.92 32.82
C VAL A 16 7.59 12.77 31.42
N LEU A 17 6.93 13.82 30.92
CA LEU A 17 6.35 13.82 29.58
C LEU A 17 7.42 13.62 28.50
N ALA A 18 8.57 14.28 28.61
CA ALA A 18 9.66 14.13 27.64
C ALA A 18 10.20 12.70 27.59
N VAL A 19 10.36 12.03 28.73
CA VAL A 19 10.77 10.63 28.80
C VAL A 19 9.72 9.71 28.17
N LEU A 20 8.44 9.88 28.49
CA LEU A 20 7.35 9.08 27.92
C LEU A 20 7.27 9.24 26.39
N LEU A 21 7.36 10.46 25.87
CA LEU A 21 7.36 10.74 24.44
C LEU A 21 8.57 10.12 23.75
N GLY A 22 9.75 10.18 24.36
CA GLY A 22 10.98 9.58 23.81
C GLY A 22 10.88 8.06 23.65
N LEU A 23 10.19 7.37 24.54
CA LEU A 23 10.01 5.90 24.47
C LEU A 23 8.89 5.47 23.49
N THR A 24 7.88 6.32 23.28
CA THR A 24 6.71 5.97 22.46
C THR A 24 6.91 6.31 20.98
N ALA A 25 7.65 7.34 20.64
CA ALA A 25 7.85 7.82 19.28
C ALA A 25 8.34 6.73 18.30
N PRO A 26 9.40 5.94 18.58
CA PRO A 26 9.88 4.90 17.66
C PRO A 26 8.85 3.78 17.42
N LYS A 27 8.07 3.42 18.45
CA LYS A 27 7.01 2.41 18.33
C LYS A 27 5.86 2.89 17.44
N PHE A 28 5.52 4.18 17.52
CA PHE A 28 4.47 4.78 16.70
C PHE A 28 4.84 4.78 15.21
N ILE A 29 6.09 5.10 14.86
CA ILE A 29 6.58 5.06 13.48
C ILE A 29 6.52 3.63 12.92
N ALA A 30 6.95 2.63 13.66
CA ALA A 30 6.88 1.24 13.24
C ALA A 30 5.44 0.76 13.04
N LEU A 31 4.50 1.17 13.90
CA LEU A 31 3.09 0.82 13.80
C LEU A 31 2.42 1.49 12.58
N SER A 32 2.70 2.77 12.33
CA SER A 32 2.16 3.49 11.17
C SER A 32 2.66 2.88 9.84
N ARG A 33 3.91 2.40 9.79
CA ARG A 33 4.45 1.67 8.65
C ARG A 33 3.69 0.36 8.39
N LYS A 34 3.47 -0.46 9.43
CA LYS A 34 2.69 -1.70 9.33
C LYS A 34 1.25 -1.44 8.89
N ALA A 35 0.64 -0.37 9.38
CA ALA A 35 -0.71 0.03 8.98
C ALA A 35 -0.78 0.42 7.49
N ALA A 36 0.20 1.16 6.97
CA ALA A 36 0.30 1.51 5.55
C ALA A 36 0.48 0.27 4.65
N GLU A 37 1.32 -0.68 5.08
CA GLU A 37 1.51 -1.96 4.38
C GLU A 37 0.22 -2.80 4.38
N GLY A 38 -0.46 -2.91 5.52
CA GLY A 38 -1.74 -3.62 5.64
C GLY A 38 -2.81 -3.02 4.73
N ASN A 39 -2.90 -1.69 4.68
CA ASN A 39 -3.81 -0.99 3.78
C ASN A 39 -3.49 -1.27 2.30
N THR A 40 -2.22 -1.29 1.91
CA THR A 40 -1.80 -1.62 0.55
C THR A 40 -2.16 -3.06 0.17
N LYS A 41 -1.98 -4.02 1.08
CA LYS A 41 -2.40 -5.41 0.87
C LYS A 41 -3.91 -5.56 0.71
N HIS A 42 -4.68 -4.83 1.50
CA HIS A 42 -6.15 -4.81 1.36
C HIS A 42 -6.58 -4.27 0.00
N LYS A 43 -5.95 -3.19 -0.46
CA LYS A 43 -6.20 -2.63 -1.80
C LYS A 43 -5.80 -3.59 -2.93
N LEU A 44 -4.72 -4.35 -2.76
CA LEU A 44 -4.32 -5.39 -3.72
C LEU A 44 -5.41 -6.47 -3.86
N VAL A 45 -5.97 -6.93 -2.74
CA VAL A 45 -7.08 -7.90 -2.76
C VAL A 45 -8.32 -7.29 -3.43
N GLN A 46 -8.64 -6.04 -3.13
CA GLN A 46 -9.76 -5.31 -3.74
C GLN A 46 -9.59 -5.21 -5.26
N MET A 47 -8.41 -4.85 -5.75
CA MET A 47 -8.10 -4.77 -7.18
C MET A 47 -8.20 -6.13 -7.87
N ARG A 48 -7.66 -7.18 -7.24
CA ARG A 48 -7.78 -8.56 -7.78
C ARG A 48 -9.23 -9.03 -7.84
N SER A 49 -10.05 -8.66 -6.87
CA SER A 49 -11.49 -8.96 -6.91
C SER A 49 -12.19 -8.24 -8.06
N ALA A 50 -11.83 -6.98 -8.35
CA ALA A 50 -12.36 -6.25 -9.49
C ALA A 50 -11.93 -6.88 -10.83
N ILE A 51 -10.68 -7.30 -10.96
CA ILE A 51 -10.17 -8.03 -12.14
C ILE A 51 -10.91 -9.37 -12.31
N ALA A 52 -11.16 -10.11 -11.23
CA ALA A 52 -11.90 -11.37 -11.27
C ALA A 52 -13.37 -11.17 -11.67
N ALA A 53 -14.02 -10.09 -11.21
CA ALA A 53 -15.37 -9.74 -11.63
C ALA A 53 -15.42 -9.41 -13.13
N TYR A 54 -14.48 -8.59 -13.61
CA TYR A 54 -14.34 -8.28 -15.03
C TYR A 54 -14.17 -9.58 -15.87
N TYR A 55 -13.26 -10.46 -15.45
CA TYR A 55 -13.02 -11.76 -16.10
C TYR A 55 -14.28 -12.61 -16.20
N GLY A 56 -15.08 -12.66 -15.14
CA GLY A 56 -16.34 -13.42 -15.13
C GLY A 56 -17.39 -12.87 -16.10
N GLU A 57 -17.45 -11.55 -16.29
CA GLU A 57 -18.41 -10.89 -17.19
C GLU A 57 -17.94 -10.84 -18.65
N HIS A 58 -16.63 -10.92 -18.89
CA HIS A 58 -16.02 -10.84 -20.23
C HIS A 58 -15.58 -12.20 -20.77
N GLN A 59 -16.36 -13.25 -20.53
CA GLN A 59 -16.18 -14.60 -21.12
C GLN A 59 -14.79 -15.21 -20.84
N GLY A 60 -14.21 -14.92 -19.69
CA GLY A 60 -12.90 -15.44 -19.31
C GLY A 60 -11.71 -14.65 -19.90
N MET A 61 -11.90 -13.40 -20.26
CA MET A 61 -10.83 -12.52 -20.73
C MET A 61 -10.44 -11.51 -19.65
N TYR A 62 -9.16 -11.38 -19.38
CA TYR A 62 -8.62 -10.34 -18.51
C TYR A 62 -8.53 -8.99 -19.24
N PRO A 63 -8.55 -7.85 -18.52
CA PRO A 63 -8.27 -6.54 -19.12
C PRO A 63 -6.92 -6.54 -19.84
N THR A 64 -6.87 -5.94 -21.03
CA THR A 64 -5.62 -5.78 -21.81
C THR A 64 -5.07 -4.36 -21.77
N ASP A 65 -5.68 -3.51 -20.95
CA ASP A 65 -5.30 -2.11 -20.72
C ASP A 65 -4.55 -1.91 -19.38
N ASP A 66 -4.44 -0.68 -18.94
CA ASP A 66 -3.87 -0.26 -17.66
C ASP A 66 -4.88 -0.33 -16.49
N LEU A 67 -5.87 -1.22 -16.57
CA LEU A 67 -7.00 -1.38 -15.64
C LEU A 67 -7.98 -0.21 -15.65
N SER A 68 -7.92 0.69 -16.61
CA SER A 68 -8.90 1.77 -16.78
C SER A 68 -10.30 1.25 -17.08
N SER A 69 -10.42 0.10 -17.72
CA SER A 69 -11.70 -0.60 -17.98
C SER A 69 -12.43 -1.06 -16.72
N LEU A 70 -11.74 -1.15 -15.59
CA LEU A 70 -12.36 -1.49 -14.30
C LEU A 70 -13.12 -0.30 -13.67
N VAL A 71 -12.78 0.93 -14.06
CA VAL A 71 -13.34 2.16 -13.48
C VAL A 71 -14.48 2.69 -14.36
N PRO A 72 -15.61 3.10 -13.81
CA PRO A 72 -16.03 3.00 -12.40
C PRO A 72 -16.83 1.73 -12.06
N GLN A 73 -17.01 0.82 -13.03
CA GLN A 73 -17.99 -0.28 -12.96
C GLN A 73 -17.65 -1.31 -11.86
N TYR A 74 -16.38 -1.69 -11.75
CA TYR A 74 -15.90 -2.73 -10.81
C TYR A 74 -15.19 -2.14 -9.60
N ILE A 75 -14.63 -0.95 -9.75
CA ILE A 75 -13.97 -0.20 -8.68
C ILE A 75 -14.17 1.30 -8.94
N GLU A 76 -14.43 2.06 -7.90
CA GLU A 76 -14.69 3.49 -8.01
C GLU A 76 -13.51 4.26 -8.62
N GLN A 77 -12.31 3.92 -8.19
CA GLN A 77 -11.03 4.46 -8.69
C GLN A 77 -9.88 3.50 -8.38
N ILE A 78 -8.81 3.57 -9.17
CA ILE A 78 -7.60 2.82 -8.88
C ILE A 78 -6.96 3.36 -7.59
N PRO A 79 -6.82 2.54 -6.53
CA PRO A 79 -6.33 3.02 -5.25
C PRO A 79 -4.82 3.28 -5.27
N GLN A 80 -4.37 4.26 -4.50
CA GLN A 80 -2.94 4.53 -4.34
C GLN A 80 -2.24 3.45 -3.52
N VAL A 81 -1.09 3.01 -4.00
CA VAL A 81 -0.14 2.18 -3.25
C VAL A 81 0.64 3.05 -2.27
N ARG A 82 0.81 2.58 -1.04
CA ARG A 82 1.66 3.21 -0.01
C ARG A 82 2.63 2.20 0.55
N VAL A 83 3.86 2.21 0.02
CA VAL A 83 4.97 1.40 0.53
C VAL A 83 6.07 2.32 1.04
N PRO A 84 6.62 2.08 2.23
CA PRO A 84 7.71 2.90 2.78
C PRO A 84 8.89 3.01 1.82
N GLY A 85 9.30 4.25 1.52
CA GLY A 85 10.41 4.54 0.60
C GLY A 85 10.02 4.70 -0.87
N TYR A 86 8.71 4.66 -1.18
CA TYR A 86 8.17 5.03 -2.48
C TYR A 86 7.09 6.11 -2.32
N PRO A 87 6.97 7.04 -3.26
CA PRO A 87 5.88 8.02 -3.23
C PRO A 87 4.53 7.32 -3.40
N PRO A 88 3.47 7.75 -2.70
CA PRO A 88 2.13 7.25 -2.92
C PRO A 88 1.68 7.50 -4.35
N THR A 89 1.29 6.46 -5.08
CA THR A 89 0.83 6.58 -6.46
C THR A 89 -0.22 5.52 -6.81
N ALA A 90 -1.15 5.88 -7.70
CA ALA A 90 -2.13 4.97 -8.30
C ALA A 90 -1.70 4.50 -9.70
N HIS A 91 -0.48 4.85 -10.12
CA HIS A 91 0.01 4.48 -11.44
C HIS A 91 0.04 2.97 -11.63
N VAL A 92 -0.42 2.51 -12.79
CA VAL A 92 -0.37 1.11 -13.21
C VAL A 92 0.63 0.99 -14.36
N SER A 93 1.71 0.27 -14.13
CA SER A 93 2.63 -0.15 -15.19
C SER A 93 2.09 -1.45 -15.77
N ASN A 94 1.92 -1.53 -17.09
CA ASN A 94 1.31 -2.69 -17.76
C ASN A 94 2.13 -3.17 -18.96
N GLY A 95 1.78 -4.33 -19.50
CA GLY A 95 2.47 -5.00 -20.61
C GLY A 95 2.85 -6.42 -20.23
N THR A 96 3.98 -6.92 -20.73
CA THR A 96 4.57 -8.18 -20.25
C THR A 96 5.03 -8.05 -18.80
N TYR A 97 5.30 -9.16 -18.12
CA TYR A 97 5.80 -9.13 -16.74
C TYR A 97 7.01 -8.20 -16.56
N GLU A 98 7.99 -8.26 -17.47
CA GLU A 98 9.19 -7.43 -17.40
C GLU A 98 8.91 -5.94 -17.64
N GLN A 99 7.98 -5.62 -18.53
CA GLN A 99 7.55 -4.25 -18.80
C GLN A 99 6.73 -3.66 -17.65
N ALA A 100 5.88 -4.47 -17.02
CA ALA A 100 5.07 -4.07 -15.88
C ALA A 100 5.91 -3.89 -14.61
N TYR A 101 6.91 -4.75 -14.39
CA TYR A 101 7.75 -4.72 -13.18
C TYR A 101 8.91 -3.73 -13.30
N THR A 102 8.61 -2.45 -13.27
CA THR A 102 9.59 -1.35 -13.38
C THR A 102 10.23 -0.92 -12.06
N LYS A 103 9.74 -1.43 -10.92
CA LYS A 103 10.24 -1.12 -9.55
C LYS A 103 10.12 0.36 -9.16
N THR A 104 9.20 1.07 -9.79
CA THR A 104 9.01 2.53 -9.61
C THR A 104 7.96 2.90 -8.57
N GLY A 105 7.29 1.93 -8.00
CA GLY A 105 6.11 2.12 -7.14
C GLY A 105 4.81 1.96 -7.91
N GLY A 106 3.68 1.99 -7.20
CA GLY A 106 2.36 1.78 -7.79
C GLY A 106 2.04 0.31 -8.02
N TRP A 107 1.23 0.06 -9.04
CA TRP A 107 0.78 -1.27 -9.44
C TRP A 107 1.56 -1.77 -10.65
N ALA A 108 1.80 -3.07 -10.72
CA ALA A 108 2.26 -3.76 -11.91
C ALA A 108 1.19 -4.76 -12.32
N TYR A 109 0.75 -4.68 -13.57
CA TYR A 109 -0.28 -5.53 -14.13
C TYR A 109 0.19 -6.16 -15.44
N VAL A 110 0.10 -7.47 -15.53
CA VAL A 110 0.45 -8.19 -16.76
C VAL A 110 -0.75 -8.20 -17.70
N SER A 111 -0.73 -7.28 -18.67
CA SER A 111 -1.82 -7.05 -19.63
C SER A 111 -1.60 -7.71 -20.99
N ASP A 112 -0.44 -8.32 -21.23
CA ASP A 112 -0.13 -8.99 -22.49
C ASP A 112 -0.71 -10.42 -22.51
N PRO A 113 -1.65 -10.74 -23.42
CA PRO A 113 -2.21 -12.09 -23.55
C PRO A 113 -1.20 -13.18 -23.92
N GLN A 114 -0.01 -12.82 -24.41
CA GLN A 114 1.05 -13.76 -24.76
C GLN A 114 1.95 -14.12 -23.56
N ASP A 115 1.86 -13.35 -22.47
CA ASP A 115 2.63 -13.61 -21.25
C ASP A 115 1.98 -14.73 -20.43
N PRO A 116 2.75 -15.71 -19.94
CA PRO A 116 2.22 -16.80 -19.08
C PRO A 116 1.55 -16.29 -17.78
N ARG A 117 1.84 -15.05 -17.37
CA ARG A 117 1.29 -14.40 -16.20
C ARG A 117 0.15 -13.43 -16.52
N PHE A 118 -0.42 -13.50 -17.70
CA PHE A 118 -1.53 -12.63 -18.10
C PHE A 118 -2.64 -12.57 -17.03
N GLY A 119 -2.99 -11.38 -16.61
CA GLY A 119 -3.96 -11.12 -15.54
C GLY A 119 -3.36 -10.96 -14.14
N ASP A 120 -2.05 -11.20 -13.94
CA ASP A 120 -1.41 -11.02 -12.65
C ASP A 120 -1.30 -9.54 -12.29
N LEU A 121 -1.67 -9.22 -11.05
CA LEU A 121 -1.52 -7.91 -10.43
C LEU A 121 -0.67 -8.01 -9.17
N PHE A 122 0.32 -7.14 -9.03
CA PHE A 122 1.17 -7.04 -7.84
C PHE A 122 1.64 -5.60 -7.59
N VAL A 123 2.26 -5.38 -6.44
CA VAL A 123 2.82 -4.07 -6.09
C VAL A 123 4.17 -3.90 -6.75
N ASN A 124 4.35 -2.81 -7.49
CA ASN A 124 5.52 -2.53 -8.34
C ASN A 124 6.71 -1.98 -7.55
N VAL A 125 7.20 -2.75 -6.58
CA VAL A 125 8.32 -2.37 -5.73
C VAL A 125 9.29 -3.53 -5.53
N ASP A 126 10.59 -3.22 -5.44
CA ASP A 126 11.64 -4.19 -5.13
C ASP A 126 11.99 -4.13 -3.64
N LYS A 127 11.06 -4.54 -2.80
CA LYS A 127 11.20 -4.54 -1.33
C LYS A 127 10.47 -5.71 -0.68
N HIS A 128 10.85 -5.95 0.58
CA HIS A 128 10.15 -6.85 1.48
C HIS A 128 9.23 -6.04 2.41
N ASP A 129 8.14 -6.63 2.82
CA ASP A 129 7.25 -6.07 3.84
C ASP A 129 7.86 -6.21 5.25
N SER A 130 7.17 -5.71 6.26
CA SER A 130 7.58 -5.81 7.67
C SER A 130 7.68 -7.24 8.21
N TYR A 131 7.22 -8.23 7.45
CA TYR A 131 7.30 -9.66 7.78
C TYR A 131 8.36 -10.41 6.97
N GLY A 132 9.14 -9.71 6.14
CA GLY A 132 10.18 -10.29 5.31
C GLY A 132 9.71 -10.94 4.02
N LYS A 133 8.43 -10.77 3.63
CA LYS A 133 7.90 -11.29 2.38
C LYS A 133 8.04 -10.25 1.26
N HIS A 134 8.55 -10.66 0.11
CA HIS A 134 8.67 -9.75 -1.05
C HIS A 134 7.30 -9.32 -1.56
N TRP A 135 7.15 -8.05 -1.96
CA TRP A 135 5.86 -7.49 -2.36
C TRP A 135 5.24 -8.13 -3.61
N THR A 136 6.05 -8.69 -4.51
CA THR A 136 5.56 -9.42 -5.68
C THR A 136 4.94 -10.79 -5.34
N LEU A 137 5.10 -11.26 -4.10
CA LEU A 137 4.60 -12.56 -3.63
C LEU A 137 3.29 -12.47 -2.82
N HIS A 138 2.70 -11.26 -2.71
CA HIS A 138 1.42 -11.03 -2.03
C HIS A 138 0.21 -11.23 -2.90
#